data_63fbeb854d47d32d709760f3b964cc66
#
_entry.id   63fbeb854d47d32d709760f3b964cc66
#
_cell.length_a   1.000
_cell.length_b   1.000
_cell.length_c   1.000
_cell.angle_alpha   90.00
_cell.angle_beta   90.00
_cell.angle_gamma   90.00
#
_symmetry.space_group_name_H-M   'P 1'
#
loop_
_entity.id
_entity.type
_entity.pdbx_description
1 polymer ?
#
loop_
_entity_poly.entity_id
_entity_poly.type
_entity_poly.pdbx_seq_one_letter_code
_entity_poly.pdbx_strand_id
1 'polypeptide(L)'
;MSNNAEAPAYIAFIDESGDPGLKATASEWFIPSAVLVRAENEPLIQSWIAAIKAPMKNQKRADLHFTKLSLGMRDRASRMLADYPIRGFTNISRKANMVNYRNLRAENRPANRIYRDDGTWYYKPQNDYFQNWMTKVLVERVTWYCARRSIREFGKPRIVKLVIASRDGFYIDDFIDYLRLDQERQRTGKSVLRIHPDWRVLDWSQIREAPAANVPGLQLADIVCGSFSHAVDRKRYGRCDPTYAKAL
;
A
#
# COMPACT_ATOMS: atom_id res chain seq x y z
N MET A 1 -33.42 5.80 2.10
CA MET A 1 -32.70 5.69 3.38
C MET A 1 -31.26 6.06 3.11
N SER A 2 -30.85 7.26 3.54
CA SER A 2 -29.45 7.71 3.37
C SER A 2 -28.57 6.83 4.26
N ASN A 3 -27.77 5.96 3.63
CA ASN A 3 -26.65 5.32 4.33
C ASN A 3 -25.70 6.41 4.79
N ASN A 4 -25.83 6.88 6.03
CA ASN A 4 -24.80 7.63 6.71
C ASN A 4 -23.62 6.66 6.95
N ALA A 5 -22.80 6.43 5.93
CA ALA A 5 -21.55 5.71 6.09
C ALA A 5 -20.74 6.43 7.17
N GLU A 6 -20.38 5.73 8.23
CA GLU A 6 -19.59 6.30 9.33
C GLU A 6 -18.26 6.83 8.77
N ALA A 7 -17.95 8.09 9.07
CA ALA A 7 -16.71 8.72 8.62
C ALA A 7 -15.49 7.89 9.09
N PRO A 8 -14.48 7.69 8.24
CA PRO A 8 -13.29 6.92 8.61
C PRO A 8 -12.55 7.60 9.78
N ALA A 9 -12.08 6.80 10.74
CA ALA A 9 -11.26 7.29 11.85
C ALA A 9 -9.77 7.34 11.49
N TYR A 10 -9.37 6.56 10.49
CA TYR A 10 -7.99 6.45 10.04
C TYR A 10 -7.93 6.49 8.52
N ILE A 11 -6.78 6.94 8.00
CA ILE A 11 -6.46 6.89 6.57
C ILE A 11 -5.09 6.22 6.43
N ALA A 12 -5.03 5.19 5.61
CA ALA A 12 -3.78 4.53 5.21
C ALA A 12 -3.45 4.92 3.77
N PHE A 13 -2.33 5.60 3.60
CA PHE A 13 -1.75 5.92 2.30
C PHE A 13 -0.75 4.83 1.96
N ILE A 14 -0.94 4.16 0.83
CA ILE A 14 -0.16 2.99 0.43
C ILE A 14 0.57 3.30 -0.87
N ASP A 15 1.88 3.08 -0.87
CA ASP A 15 2.75 3.18 -2.03
C ASP A 15 3.75 2.01 -2.03
N GLU A 16 4.45 1.77 -3.13
CA GLU A 16 5.40 0.69 -3.23
C GLU A 16 6.72 1.10 -3.86
N SER A 17 7.77 0.38 -3.51
CA SER A 17 9.07 0.42 -4.17
C SER A 17 9.37 -0.91 -4.85
N GLY A 18 9.91 -0.83 -6.04
CA GLY A 18 10.18 -1.98 -6.89
C GLY A 18 9.04 -2.27 -7.86
N ASP A 19 9.28 -3.21 -8.73
CA ASP A 19 8.38 -3.67 -9.79
C ASP A 19 7.73 -5.01 -9.35
N PRO A 20 6.41 -5.21 -9.47
CA PRO A 20 5.77 -6.47 -9.08
C PRO A 20 6.07 -7.63 -10.06
N GLY A 21 6.65 -7.37 -11.24
CA GLY A 21 6.99 -8.41 -12.20
C GLY A 21 7.96 -9.44 -11.63
N LEU A 22 7.72 -10.72 -11.92
CA LEU A 22 8.56 -11.84 -11.47
C LEU A 22 9.62 -12.25 -12.52
N LYS A 23 9.77 -11.49 -13.61
CA LYS A 23 10.78 -11.74 -14.63
C LYS A 23 12.18 -11.39 -14.12
N ALA A 24 13.21 -12.01 -14.68
CA ALA A 24 14.61 -11.77 -14.30
C ALA A 24 15.07 -10.31 -14.47
N THR A 25 14.46 -9.56 -15.38
CA THR A 25 14.73 -8.14 -15.63
C THR A 25 14.06 -7.19 -14.62
N ALA A 26 13.11 -7.69 -13.84
CA ALA A 26 12.42 -6.91 -12.83
C ALA A 26 13.32 -6.61 -11.62
N SER A 27 12.89 -5.66 -10.76
CA SER A 27 13.60 -5.36 -9.52
C SER A 27 13.72 -6.62 -8.64
N GLU A 28 14.77 -6.75 -7.83
CA GLU A 28 14.94 -7.89 -6.93
C GLU A 28 13.91 -7.90 -5.79
N TRP A 29 13.45 -6.72 -5.41
CA TRP A 29 12.57 -6.52 -4.27
C TRP A 29 11.24 -5.89 -4.69
N PHE A 30 10.19 -6.22 -3.95
CA PHE A 30 8.90 -5.52 -4.00
C PHE A 30 8.49 -5.16 -2.57
N ILE A 31 8.27 -3.86 -2.31
CA ILE A 31 8.18 -3.31 -0.95
C ILE A 31 6.96 -2.38 -0.87
N PRO A 32 5.73 -2.92 -0.76
CA PRO A 32 4.57 -2.10 -0.45
C PRO A 32 4.65 -1.60 1.00
N SER A 33 4.37 -0.31 1.18
CA SER A 33 4.39 0.35 2.48
C SER A 33 3.14 1.21 2.67
N ALA A 34 2.71 1.36 3.91
CA ALA A 34 1.61 2.22 4.28
C ALA A 34 2.03 3.24 5.34
N VAL A 35 1.57 4.47 5.19
CA VAL A 35 1.57 5.48 6.24
C VAL A 35 0.15 5.64 6.73
N LEU A 36 -0.09 5.29 7.98
CA LEU A 36 -1.38 5.42 8.65
C LEU A 36 -1.40 6.71 9.46
N VAL A 37 -2.45 7.50 9.26
CA VAL A 37 -2.74 8.70 10.05
C VAL A 37 -4.14 8.62 10.64
N ARG A 38 -4.41 9.33 11.73
CA ARG A 38 -5.79 9.62 12.13
C ARG A 38 -6.43 10.54 11.10
N ALA A 39 -7.71 10.34 10.80
CA ALA A 39 -8.41 11.16 9.81
C ALA A 39 -8.41 12.66 10.18
N GLU A 40 -8.44 12.99 11.47
CA GLU A 40 -8.34 14.36 11.99
C GLU A 40 -7.00 15.05 11.62
N ASN A 41 -5.94 14.28 11.36
CA ASN A 41 -4.62 14.79 10.98
C ASN A 41 -4.43 14.91 9.46
N GLU A 42 -5.38 14.44 8.64
CA GLU A 42 -5.26 14.53 7.17
C GLU A 42 -4.97 15.99 6.71
N PRO A 43 -5.63 17.04 7.25
CA PRO A 43 -5.36 18.41 6.84
C PRO A 43 -3.93 18.90 7.15
N LEU A 44 -3.24 18.26 8.11
CA LEU A 44 -1.88 18.64 8.51
C LEU A 44 -0.81 18.10 7.57
N ILE A 45 -1.11 17.08 6.78
CA ILE A 45 -0.12 16.38 5.93
C ILE A 45 0.56 17.35 4.95
N GLN A 46 -0.21 18.28 4.38
CA GLN A 46 0.35 19.27 3.46
C GLN A 46 1.41 20.16 4.13
N SER A 47 1.18 20.54 5.40
CA SER A 47 2.14 21.32 6.17
C SER A 47 3.40 20.51 6.52
N TRP A 48 3.26 19.22 6.80
CA TRP A 48 4.39 18.31 7.03
C TRP A 48 5.27 18.17 5.78
N ILE A 49 4.65 17.97 4.61
CA ILE A 49 5.37 17.96 3.33
C ILE A 49 6.11 19.28 3.09
N ALA A 50 5.45 20.42 3.34
CA ALA A 50 6.07 21.73 3.18
C ALA A 50 7.28 21.90 4.12
N ALA A 51 7.16 21.47 5.38
CA ALA A 51 8.27 21.51 6.34
C ALA A 51 9.45 20.63 5.93
N ILE A 52 9.21 19.43 5.40
CA ILE A 52 10.26 18.55 4.86
C ILE A 52 10.97 19.26 3.69
N LYS A 53 10.21 19.87 2.77
CA LYS A 53 10.71 20.51 1.56
C LYS A 53 11.35 21.88 1.80
N ALA A 54 11.23 22.46 2.99
CA ALA A 54 11.68 23.84 3.27
C ALA A 54 13.11 24.17 2.82
N PRO A 55 14.12 23.27 2.89
CA PRO A 55 15.47 23.56 2.39
C PRO A 55 15.61 23.44 0.86
N MET A 56 14.62 22.95 0.13
CA MET A 56 14.72 22.72 -1.31
C MET A 56 14.56 24.04 -2.09
N LYS A 57 15.43 24.29 -3.05
CA LYS A 57 15.40 25.54 -3.89
C LYS A 57 14.08 25.70 -4.67
N ASN A 58 13.46 24.60 -5.10
CA ASN A 58 12.23 24.57 -5.93
C ASN A 58 11.04 23.94 -5.19
N GLN A 59 10.75 24.40 -3.99
CA GLN A 59 9.75 23.83 -3.09
C GLN A 59 8.35 23.65 -3.71
N LYS A 60 7.92 24.59 -4.56
CA LYS A 60 6.55 24.61 -5.12
C LYS A 60 6.33 23.59 -6.24
N ARG A 61 7.38 23.14 -6.93
CA ARG A 61 7.28 22.30 -8.15
C ARG A 61 7.77 20.86 -8.00
N ALA A 62 8.50 20.57 -6.94
CA ALA A 62 9.08 19.25 -6.76
C ALA A 62 8.16 18.40 -5.89
N ASP A 63 7.64 17.29 -6.43
CA ASP A 63 7.05 16.24 -5.62
C ASP A 63 8.09 15.67 -4.67
N LEU A 64 7.65 15.35 -3.46
CA LEU A 64 8.51 14.66 -2.51
C LEU A 64 8.57 13.18 -2.93
N HIS A 65 9.64 12.84 -3.66
CA HIS A 65 9.85 11.49 -4.17
C HIS A 65 11.22 10.98 -3.76
N PHE A 66 11.29 9.92 -2.97
CA PHE A 66 12.50 9.43 -2.30
C PHE A 66 13.70 9.29 -3.24
N THR A 67 13.52 8.70 -4.42
CA THR A 67 14.64 8.48 -5.34
C THR A 67 15.18 9.76 -5.95
N LYS A 68 14.39 10.84 -5.99
CA LYS A 68 14.79 12.16 -6.50
C LYS A 68 15.43 13.05 -5.42
N LEU A 69 15.37 12.65 -4.15
CA LEU A 69 15.95 13.39 -3.05
C LEU A 69 17.47 13.17 -2.96
N SER A 70 18.21 14.22 -2.60
CA SER A 70 19.61 14.09 -2.18
C SER A 70 19.72 13.29 -0.88
N LEU A 71 20.90 12.75 -0.57
CA LEU A 71 21.14 11.96 0.64
C LEU A 71 20.73 12.71 1.93
N GLY A 72 21.11 13.99 2.04
CA GLY A 72 20.73 14.83 3.18
C GLY A 72 19.21 15.05 3.27
N MET A 73 18.53 15.17 2.14
CA MET A 73 17.07 15.31 2.12
C MET A 73 16.34 14.02 2.46
N ARG A 74 16.89 12.85 2.08
CA ARG A 74 16.36 11.54 2.51
C ARG A 74 16.46 11.37 4.02
N ASP A 75 17.63 11.69 4.60
CA ASP A 75 17.81 11.64 6.06
C ASP A 75 16.84 12.59 6.77
N ARG A 76 16.75 13.83 6.33
CA ARG A 76 15.82 14.80 6.87
C ARG A 76 14.36 14.30 6.80
N ALA A 77 13.92 13.84 5.63
CA ALA A 77 12.56 13.36 5.44
C ALA A 77 12.24 12.19 6.38
N SER A 78 13.14 11.19 6.47
CA SER A 78 12.94 10.03 7.33
C SER A 78 12.85 10.41 8.81
N ARG A 79 13.75 11.28 9.31
CA ARG A 79 13.71 11.76 10.70
C ARG A 79 12.46 12.55 11.01
N MET A 80 12.07 13.47 10.13
CA MET A 80 10.86 14.27 10.35
C MET A 80 9.59 13.42 10.33
N LEU A 81 9.53 12.35 9.51
CA LEU A 81 8.41 11.42 9.55
C LEU A 81 8.28 10.73 10.90
N ALA A 82 9.39 10.38 11.55
CA ALA A 82 9.37 9.75 12.87
C ALA A 82 8.77 10.65 13.95
N ASP A 83 8.88 11.97 13.78
CA ASP A 83 8.34 12.96 14.74
C ASP A 83 6.84 13.25 14.52
N TYR A 84 6.26 12.83 13.39
CA TYR A 84 4.85 13.07 13.10
C TYR A 84 3.94 12.00 13.73
N PRO A 85 2.68 12.32 14.04
CA PRO A 85 1.72 11.37 14.62
C PRO A 85 1.20 10.39 13.56
N ILE A 86 2.11 9.62 12.98
CA ILE A 86 1.88 8.61 11.95
C ILE A 86 2.32 7.23 12.43
N ARG A 87 1.94 6.20 11.70
CA ARG A 87 2.50 4.86 11.84
C ARG A 87 2.83 4.26 10.48
N GLY A 88 4.07 3.82 10.32
CA GLY A 88 4.53 3.11 9.13
C GLY A 88 4.26 1.60 9.24
N PHE A 89 3.90 0.98 8.11
CA PHE A 89 3.85 -0.46 7.89
C PHE A 89 4.57 -0.77 6.59
N THR A 90 5.38 -1.81 6.58
CA THR A 90 6.13 -2.20 5.39
C THR A 90 6.21 -3.70 5.26
N ASN A 91 5.93 -4.22 4.07
CA ASN A 91 6.22 -5.59 3.69
C ASN A 91 7.44 -5.60 2.77
N ILE A 92 8.43 -6.43 3.08
CA ILE A 92 9.64 -6.56 2.28
C ILE A 92 9.63 -7.96 1.66
N SER A 93 9.47 -8.04 0.35
CA SER A 93 9.50 -9.31 -0.37
C SER A 93 10.68 -9.39 -1.32
N ARG A 94 11.52 -10.42 -1.14
CA ARG A 94 12.55 -10.78 -2.10
C ARG A 94 11.94 -11.67 -3.16
N LYS A 95 11.82 -11.16 -4.38
CA LYS A 95 11.11 -11.84 -5.47
C LYS A 95 11.77 -13.15 -5.91
N ALA A 96 13.06 -13.32 -5.67
CA ALA A 96 13.74 -14.59 -5.92
C ALA A 96 13.08 -15.78 -5.20
N ASN A 97 12.46 -15.51 -4.03
CA ASN A 97 11.73 -16.55 -3.29
C ASN A 97 10.36 -16.88 -3.91
N MET A 98 9.93 -16.10 -4.91
CA MET A 98 8.61 -16.21 -5.56
C MET A 98 8.73 -16.66 -7.02
N VAL A 99 9.95 -16.92 -7.50
CA VAL A 99 10.18 -17.43 -8.88
C VAL A 99 9.42 -18.74 -9.06
N ASN A 100 8.64 -18.83 -10.14
CA ASN A 100 7.76 -19.96 -10.47
C ASN A 100 6.59 -20.18 -9.50
N TYR A 101 6.38 -19.32 -8.52
CA TYR A 101 5.17 -19.40 -7.70
C TYR A 101 3.95 -19.00 -8.53
N ARG A 102 3.01 -19.93 -8.65
CA ARG A 102 1.70 -19.72 -9.27
C ARG A 102 0.61 -20.02 -8.25
N ASN A 103 -0.33 -19.12 -8.12
CA ASN A 103 -1.54 -19.39 -7.36
C ASN A 103 -2.72 -19.56 -8.29
N LEU A 104 -2.88 -20.75 -8.84
CA LEU A 104 -3.96 -21.08 -9.78
C LEU A 104 -5.37 -20.71 -9.24
N ARG A 105 -5.55 -20.75 -7.91
CA ARG A 105 -6.83 -20.37 -7.29
C ARG A 105 -7.12 -18.87 -7.35
N ALA A 106 -6.08 -18.04 -7.38
CA ALA A 106 -6.22 -16.60 -7.54
C ALA A 106 -6.20 -16.19 -9.02
N GLU A 107 -5.44 -16.92 -9.84
CA GLU A 107 -5.32 -16.67 -11.27
C GLU A 107 -6.61 -17.07 -12.03
N ASN A 108 -7.29 -18.13 -11.62
CA ASN A 108 -8.49 -18.69 -12.27
C ASN A 108 -9.76 -18.29 -11.51
N ARG A 109 -10.15 -17.02 -11.54
CA ARG A 109 -11.36 -16.54 -10.87
C ARG A 109 -12.53 -16.40 -11.83
N PRO A 110 -13.77 -16.63 -11.34
CA PRO A 110 -14.98 -16.26 -12.10
C PRO A 110 -14.99 -14.77 -12.50
N ALA A 111 -14.53 -13.86 -11.64
CA ALA A 111 -14.41 -12.43 -11.93
C ALA A 111 -13.43 -12.10 -13.06
N ASN A 112 -12.49 -13.02 -13.36
CA ASN A 112 -11.54 -12.86 -14.45
C ASN A 112 -12.04 -13.46 -15.77
N ARG A 113 -13.29 -13.93 -15.83
CA ARG A 113 -13.89 -14.42 -17.07
C ARG A 113 -14.22 -13.24 -17.97
N ILE A 114 -13.58 -13.20 -19.12
CA ILE A 114 -13.98 -12.30 -20.21
C ILE A 114 -14.87 -13.09 -21.15
N TYR A 115 -16.12 -12.63 -21.31
CA TYR A 115 -17.05 -13.20 -22.26
C TYR A 115 -16.80 -12.55 -23.62
N ARG A 116 -16.80 -13.37 -24.66
CA ARG A 116 -16.76 -12.93 -26.05
C ARG A 116 -18.18 -12.79 -26.59
N ASP A 117 -18.33 -12.07 -27.69
CA ASP A 117 -19.62 -11.88 -28.34
C ASP A 117 -20.26 -13.19 -28.84
N ASP A 118 -19.45 -14.25 -29.03
CA ASP A 118 -19.88 -15.59 -29.43
C ASP A 118 -20.35 -16.45 -28.24
N GLY A 119 -20.43 -15.88 -27.05
CA GLY A 119 -20.82 -16.58 -25.81
C GLY A 119 -19.72 -17.43 -25.18
N THR A 120 -18.55 -17.55 -25.81
CA THR A 120 -17.38 -18.20 -25.19
C THR A 120 -16.73 -17.26 -24.17
N TRP A 121 -15.94 -17.83 -23.26
CA TRP A 121 -15.22 -17.06 -22.27
C TRP A 121 -13.77 -17.57 -22.11
N TYR A 122 -12.92 -16.68 -21.63
CA TYR A 122 -11.56 -17.02 -21.22
C TYR A 122 -11.20 -16.30 -19.93
N TYR A 123 -10.21 -16.79 -19.21
CA TYR A 123 -9.68 -16.08 -18.07
C TYR A 123 -8.70 -15.00 -18.54
N LYS A 124 -8.93 -13.76 -18.11
CA LYS A 124 -7.90 -12.74 -18.23
C LYS A 124 -6.73 -13.15 -17.32
N PRO A 125 -5.51 -13.30 -17.85
CA PRO A 125 -4.35 -13.55 -17.00
C PRO A 125 -4.21 -12.39 -16.00
N GLN A 126 -4.26 -12.68 -14.70
CA GLN A 126 -3.91 -11.67 -13.70
C GLN A 126 -2.40 -11.54 -13.65
N ASN A 127 -1.88 -10.55 -14.37
CA ASN A 127 -0.47 -10.18 -14.28
C ASN A 127 -0.11 -9.59 -12.90
N ASP A 128 -1.11 -9.17 -12.12
CA ASP A 128 -0.95 -8.40 -10.89
C ASP A 128 -1.19 -9.21 -9.61
N TYR A 129 -1.28 -10.53 -9.74
CA TYR A 129 -1.53 -11.41 -8.59
C TYR A 129 -0.54 -11.18 -7.46
N PHE A 130 0.74 -11.07 -7.76
CA PHE A 130 1.78 -10.88 -6.76
C PHE A 130 1.62 -9.52 -6.05
N GLN A 131 1.31 -8.46 -6.80
CA GLN A 131 1.03 -7.14 -6.24
C GLN A 131 -0.20 -7.17 -5.34
N ASN A 132 -1.31 -7.72 -5.84
CA ASN A 132 -2.55 -7.83 -5.07
C ASN A 132 -2.34 -8.61 -3.77
N TRP A 133 -1.58 -9.71 -3.82
CA TRP A 133 -1.28 -10.48 -2.63
C TRP A 133 -0.41 -9.71 -1.63
N MET A 134 0.67 -9.07 -2.08
CA MET A 134 1.57 -8.32 -1.21
C MET A 134 0.87 -7.10 -0.59
N THR A 135 0.01 -6.42 -1.37
CA THR A 135 -0.81 -5.32 -0.87
C THR A 135 -1.84 -5.82 0.15
N LYS A 136 -2.47 -6.98 -0.09
CA LYS A 136 -3.37 -7.61 0.89
C LYS A 136 -2.64 -7.91 2.20
N VAL A 137 -1.44 -8.50 2.16
CA VAL A 137 -0.64 -8.79 3.37
C VAL A 137 -0.34 -7.50 4.15
N LEU A 138 -0.12 -6.38 3.46
CA LEU A 138 0.02 -5.08 4.10
C LEU A 138 -1.30 -4.63 4.75
N VAL A 139 -2.41 -4.73 4.02
CA VAL A 139 -3.76 -4.38 4.49
C VAL A 139 -4.17 -5.22 5.71
N GLU A 140 -3.78 -6.49 5.80
CA GLU A 140 -3.98 -7.32 7.00
C GLU A 140 -3.37 -6.67 8.25
N ARG A 141 -2.16 -6.15 8.15
CA ARG A 141 -1.46 -5.51 9.28
C ARG A 141 -2.08 -4.16 9.65
N VAL A 142 -2.40 -3.36 8.64
CA VAL A 142 -3.07 -2.06 8.83
C VAL A 142 -4.42 -2.25 9.49
N THR A 143 -5.26 -3.12 8.96
CA THR A 143 -6.62 -3.34 9.47
C THR A 143 -6.63 -3.96 10.87
N TRP A 144 -5.74 -4.93 11.13
CA TRP A 144 -5.57 -5.50 12.46
C TRP A 144 -5.20 -4.43 13.50
N TYR A 145 -4.27 -3.53 13.15
CA TYR A 145 -3.89 -2.43 14.02
C TYR A 145 -5.05 -1.46 14.23
N CYS A 146 -5.73 -1.03 13.15
CA CYS A 146 -6.84 -0.11 13.21
C CYS A 146 -8.00 -0.65 14.07
N ALA A 147 -8.35 -1.93 13.91
CA ALA A 147 -9.41 -2.56 14.70
C ALA A 147 -9.08 -2.54 16.20
N ARG A 148 -7.87 -2.92 16.58
CA ARG A 148 -7.44 -2.91 17.98
C ARG A 148 -7.33 -1.51 18.56
N ARG A 149 -6.80 -0.59 17.78
CA ARG A 149 -6.62 0.80 18.20
C ARG A 149 -7.96 1.50 18.38
N SER A 150 -8.87 1.33 17.43
CA SER A 150 -10.21 1.95 17.49
C SER A 150 -11.06 1.38 18.63
N ILE A 151 -10.98 0.09 18.95
CA ILE A 151 -11.67 -0.47 20.12
C ILE A 151 -11.18 0.22 21.41
N ARG A 152 -9.86 0.46 21.56
CA ARG A 152 -9.32 1.14 22.75
C ARG A 152 -9.72 2.62 22.82
N GLU A 153 -9.81 3.29 21.65
CA GLU A 153 -10.07 4.75 21.60
C GLU A 153 -11.56 5.08 21.55
N PHE A 154 -12.36 4.25 20.87
CA PHE A 154 -13.76 4.54 20.59
C PHE A 154 -14.72 3.47 21.11
N GLY A 155 -14.24 2.43 21.77
CA GLY A 155 -15.06 1.32 22.27
C GLY A 155 -15.55 0.37 21.18
N LYS A 156 -15.32 0.66 19.89
CA LYS A 156 -15.77 -0.16 18.74
C LYS A 156 -14.80 -0.05 17.56
N PRO A 157 -14.81 -1.02 16.63
CA PRO A 157 -14.07 -0.90 15.38
C PRO A 157 -14.55 0.33 14.57
N ARG A 158 -13.60 1.06 13.97
CA ARG A 158 -13.84 2.22 13.12
C ARG A 158 -13.21 2.02 11.77
N ILE A 159 -13.85 2.53 10.73
CA ILE A 159 -13.40 2.40 9.35
C ILE A 159 -12.03 3.05 9.13
N VAL A 160 -11.18 2.37 8.36
CA VAL A 160 -9.96 2.91 7.75
C VAL A 160 -10.18 3.12 6.26
N LYS A 161 -9.94 4.34 5.79
CA LYS A 161 -9.89 4.66 4.36
C LYS A 161 -8.54 4.22 3.79
N LEU A 162 -8.54 3.50 2.68
CA LEU A 162 -7.33 3.10 1.96
C LEU A 162 -7.17 3.97 0.71
N VAL A 163 -6.02 4.64 0.60
CA VAL A 163 -5.63 5.40 -0.58
C VAL A 163 -4.35 4.78 -1.13
N ILE A 164 -4.44 4.17 -2.31
CA ILE A 164 -3.34 3.41 -2.92
C ILE A 164 -2.78 4.23 -4.09
N ALA A 165 -1.46 4.30 -4.20
CA ALA A 165 -0.83 4.99 -5.32
C ALA A 165 -1.20 4.31 -6.64
N SER A 166 -1.70 5.09 -7.60
CA SER A 166 -1.97 4.58 -8.94
C SER A 166 -0.67 4.32 -9.70
N ARG A 167 -0.64 3.22 -10.44
CA ARG A 167 0.46 2.85 -11.32
C ARG A 167 -0.05 2.09 -12.52
N ASP A 168 0.74 2.06 -13.59
CA ASP A 168 0.42 1.28 -14.78
C ASP A 168 0.32 -0.22 -14.44
N GLY A 169 -0.76 -0.85 -14.88
CA GLY A 169 -1.03 -2.27 -14.68
C GLY A 169 -1.62 -2.64 -13.31
N PHE A 170 -1.84 -1.71 -12.40
CA PHE A 170 -2.62 -1.92 -11.19
C PHE A 170 -4.04 -1.41 -11.40
N TYR A 171 -5.03 -2.23 -11.12
CA TYR A 171 -6.44 -1.90 -11.22
C TYR A 171 -7.10 -2.07 -9.85
N ILE A 172 -7.60 -0.98 -9.31
CA ILE A 172 -8.19 -0.96 -7.96
C ILE A 172 -9.39 -1.92 -7.84
N ASP A 173 -10.20 -2.04 -8.89
CA ASP A 173 -11.35 -2.94 -8.90
C ASP A 173 -10.93 -4.41 -8.81
N ASP A 174 -9.86 -4.80 -9.52
CA ASP A 174 -9.28 -6.15 -9.44
C ASP A 174 -8.77 -6.44 -8.02
N PHE A 175 -8.20 -5.45 -7.36
CA PHE A 175 -7.75 -5.59 -5.97
C PHE A 175 -8.93 -5.70 -4.99
N ILE A 176 -9.97 -4.89 -5.15
CA ILE A 176 -11.19 -4.98 -4.34
C ILE A 176 -11.85 -6.35 -4.51
N ASP A 177 -11.96 -6.85 -5.74
CA ASP A 177 -12.52 -8.18 -6.00
C ASP A 177 -11.64 -9.30 -5.41
N TYR A 178 -10.32 -9.09 -5.38
CA TYR A 178 -9.40 -10.00 -4.70
C TYR A 178 -9.68 -10.06 -3.20
N LEU A 179 -9.90 -8.94 -2.55
CA LEU A 179 -10.25 -8.87 -1.13
C LEU A 179 -11.63 -9.46 -0.83
N ARG A 180 -12.64 -9.17 -1.66
CA ARG A 180 -14.00 -9.73 -1.52
C ARG A 180 -14.01 -11.25 -1.61
N LEU A 181 -13.23 -11.81 -2.54
CA LEU A 181 -13.09 -13.26 -2.65
C LEU A 181 -12.45 -13.87 -1.41
N ASP A 182 -11.44 -13.22 -0.83
CA ASP A 182 -10.80 -13.69 0.40
C ASP A 182 -11.78 -13.65 1.59
N GLN A 183 -12.55 -12.58 1.72
CA GLN A 183 -13.61 -12.46 2.71
C GLN A 183 -14.66 -13.59 2.59
N GLU A 184 -15.12 -13.84 1.37
CA GLU A 184 -16.12 -14.90 1.11
C GLU A 184 -15.55 -16.29 1.41
N ARG A 185 -14.29 -16.54 1.06
CA ARG A 185 -13.63 -17.81 1.39
C ARG A 185 -13.47 -18.00 2.90
N GLN A 186 -13.15 -16.95 3.63
CA GLN A 186 -13.09 -17.00 5.10
C GLN A 186 -14.48 -17.29 5.68
N ARG A 187 -15.49 -16.57 5.22
CA ARG A 187 -16.88 -16.73 5.68
C ARG A 187 -17.42 -18.15 5.46
N THR A 188 -17.03 -18.77 4.35
CA THR A 188 -17.48 -20.13 3.96
C THR A 188 -16.57 -21.25 4.46
N GLY A 189 -15.54 -20.95 5.27
CA GLY A 189 -14.56 -21.93 5.74
C GLY A 189 -13.66 -22.53 4.64
N LYS A 190 -13.65 -21.93 3.45
CA LYS A 190 -12.84 -22.37 2.30
C LYS A 190 -11.50 -21.70 2.18
N SER A 191 -11.17 -20.78 3.09
CA SER A 191 -9.87 -20.13 3.09
C SER A 191 -8.79 -21.11 3.55
N VAL A 192 -7.67 -21.10 2.84
CA VAL A 192 -6.43 -21.82 3.24
C VAL A 192 -5.46 -20.87 3.96
N LEU A 193 -5.78 -19.60 4.03
CA LEU A 193 -4.97 -18.58 4.69
C LEU A 193 -5.33 -18.55 6.17
N ARG A 194 -4.34 -18.29 7.01
CA ARG A 194 -4.52 -18.17 8.47
C ARG A 194 -4.77 -16.74 8.92
N ILE A 195 -4.35 -15.77 8.12
CA ILE A 195 -4.44 -14.33 8.42
C ILE A 195 -5.24 -13.67 7.32
N HIS A 196 -6.16 -12.81 7.73
CA HIS A 196 -7.03 -12.04 6.86
C HIS A 196 -7.09 -10.58 7.32
N PRO A 197 -7.46 -9.65 6.44
CA PRO A 197 -7.84 -8.31 6.86
C PRO A 197 -8.93 -8.35 7.93
N ASP A 198 -8.91 -7.42 8.85
CA ASP A 198 -10.04 -7.25 9.77
C ASP A 198 -11.18 -6.52 9.03
N TRP A 199 -12.14 -7.30 8.54
CA TRP A 199 -13.22 -6.81 7.68
C TRP A 199 -14.15 -5.81 8.39
N ARG A 200 -14.13 -5.75 9.72
CA ARG A 200 -14.96 -4.82 10.52
C ARG A 200 -14.54 -3.36 10.34
N VAL A 201 -13.31 -3.13 9.88
CA VAL A 201 -12.75 -1.79 9.68
C VAL A 201 -12.58 -1.42 8.21
N LEU A 202 -13.00 -2.29 7.28
CA LEU A 202 -12.98 -2.05 5.84
C LEU A 202 -14.36 -1.72 5.32
N ASP A 203 -14.44 -0.66 4.54
CA ASP A 203 -15.58 -0.31 3.70
C ASP A 203 -15.08 -0.20 2.26
N TRP A 204 -15.68 -0.95 1.35
CA TRP A 204 -15.28 -0.99 -0.05
C TRP A 204 -15.34 0.38 -0.74
N SER A 205 -16.28 1.24 -0.35
CA SER A 205 -16.42 2.60 -0.83
C SER A 205 -15.29 3.52 -0.37
N GLN A 206 -14.54 3.13 0.65
CA GLN A 206 -13.42 3.86 1.22
C GLN A 206 -12.05 3.37 0.70
N ILE A 207 -12.04 2.49 -0.31
CA ILE A 207 -10.82 2.02 -0.98
C ILE A 207 -10.75 2.70 -2.35
N ARG A 208 -9.69 3.46 -2.58
CA ARG A 208 -9.48 4.16 -3.86
C ARG A 208 -8.03 4.20 -4.26
N GLU A 209 -7.78 4.36 -5.53
CA GLU A 209 -6.46 4.74 -6.05
C GLU A 209 -6.36 6.24 -6.33
N ALA A 210 -5.15 6.76 -6.34
CA ALA A 210 -4.88 8.14 -6.72
C ALA A 210 -3.42 8.31 -7.17
N PRO A 211 -3.12 9.26 -8.08
CA PRO A 211 -1.75 9.61 -8.41
C PRO A 211 -1.01 10.15 -7.18
N ALA A 212 0.20 9.63 -6.91
CA ALA A 212 1.00 10.03 -5.75
C ALA A 212 1.32 11.53 -5.74
N ALA A 213 1.51 12.15 -6.91
CA ALA A 213 1.76 13.59 -7.03
C ALA A 213 0.61 14.46 -6.47
N ASN A 214 -0.64 13.96 -6.57
CA ASN A 214 -1.85 14.70 -6.20
C ASN A 214 -2.27 14.49 -4.73
N VAL A 215 -1.67 13.51 -4.04
CA VAL A 215 -2.08 13.14 -2.68
C VAL A 215 -0.87 13.22 -1.74
N PRO A 216 -0.79 14.25 -0.90
CA PRO A 216 0.36 14.45 0.01
C PRO A 216 0.68 13.24 0.87
N GLY A 217 -0.31 12.50 1.36
CA GLY A 217 -0.10 11.29 2.17
C GLY A 217 0.62 10.16 1.41
N LEU A 218 0.43 10.04 0.09
CA LEU A 218 1.15 9.07 -0.74
C LEU A 218 2.63 9.44 -0.87
N GLN A 219 2.98 10.73 -0.88
CA GLN A 219 4.37 11.16 -0.86
C GLN A 219 5.08 10.76 0.45
N LEU A 220 4.37 10.74 1.58
CA LEU A 220 4.91 10.21 2.84
C LEU A 220 5.11 8.69 2.75
N ALA A 221 4.19 7.96 2.12
CA ALA A 221 4.33 6.52 1.91
C ALA A 221 5.51 6.19 0.99
N ASP A 222 5.77 7.01 -0.06
CA ASP A 222 6.96 6.89 -0.93
C ASP A 222 8.26 7.05 -0.13
N ILE A 223 8.32 7.98 0.83
CA ILE A 223 9.51 8.11 1.70
C ILE A 223 9.71 6.83 2.53
N VAL A 224 8.64 6.26 3.07
CA VAL A 224 8.74 5.02 3.86
C VAL A 224 9.21 3.87 2.98
N CYS A 225 8.53 3.57 1.86
CA CYS A 225 8.91 2.44 1.01
C CYS A 225 10.31 2.63 0.40
N GLY A 226 10.69 3.86 0.03
CA GLY A 226 12.01 4.20 -0.46
C GLY A 226 13.11 4.00 0.60
N SER A 227 12.85 4.34 1.86
CA SER A 227 13.79 4.14 2.97
C SER A 227 14.07 2.66 3.21
N PHE A 228 13.05 1.81 3.20
CA PHE A 228 13.23 0.36 3.32
C PHE A 228 13.85 -0.25 2.07
N SER A 229 13.52 0.26 0.88
CA SER A 229 14.17 -0.17 -0.36
C SER A 229 15.68 0.11 -0.33
N HIS A 230 16.08 1.29 0.15
CA HIS A 230 17.50 1.66 0.30
C HIS A 230 18.24 0.74 1.29
N ALA A 231 17.53 0.23 2.28
CA ALA A 231 18.11 -0.67 3.27
C ALA A 231 18.43 -2.08 2.71
N VAL A 232 17.71 -2.54 1.67
CA VAL A 232 17.80 -3.94 1.21
C VAL A 232 18.22 -4.09 -0.26
N ASP A 233 17.98 -3.09 -1.11
CA ASP A 233 18.21 -3.20 -2.56
C ASP A 233 19.60 -2.69 -2.97
N ARG A 234 20.60 -3.57 -2.76
CA ARG A 234 21.98 -3.30 -3.20
C ARG A 234 22.08 -3.06 -4.70
N LYS A 235 21.30 -3.77 -5.51
CA LYS A 235 21.36 -3.66 -6.97
C LYS A 235 20.94 -2.28 -7.44
N ARG A 236 19.93 -1.69 -6.81
CA ARG A 236 19.40 -0.37 -7.16
C ARG A 236 20.28 0.79 -6.64
N TYR A 237 20.84 0.65 -5.44
CA TYR A 237 21.53 1.74 -4.73
C TYR A 237 23.04 1.54 -4.58
N GLY A 238 23.60 0.44 -5.12
CA GLY A 238 25.02 0.11 -5.01
C GLY A 238 25.43 -0.51 -3.66
N ARG A 239 24.70 -0.21 -2.60
CA ARG A 239 24.89 -0.74 -1.24
C ARG A 239 23.57 -0.90 -0.51
N CYS A 240 23.55 -1.75 0.51
CA CYS A 240 22.47 -1.79 1.49
C CYS A 240 22.79 -0.79 2.60
N ASP A 241 21.91 0.19 2.83
CA ASP A 241 22.11 1.20 3.86
C ASP A 241 20.80 1.43 4.64
N PRO A 242 20.71 0.92 5.88
CA PRO A 242 19.49 1.00 6.68
C PRO A 242 19.32 2.34 7.41
N THR A 243 20.18 3.33 7.18
CA THR A 243 20.17 4.60 7.92
C THR A 243 18.80 5.26 7.91
N TYR A 244 18.16 5.35 6.74
CA TYR A 244 16.85 6.00 6.61
C TYR A 244 15.72 5.17 7.23
N ALA A 245 15.76 3.85 7.06
CA ALA A 245 14.76 2.96 7.65
C ALA A 245 14.85 2.90 9.20
N LYS A 246 16.05 3.06 9.74
CA LYS A 246 16.27 3.14 11.21
C LYS A 246 15.86 4.49 11.79
N ALA A 247 15.76 5.52 10.97
CA ALA A 247 15.37 6.87 11.39
C ALA A 247 13.84 7.02 11.45
N LEU A 248 13.07 6.11 10.84
CA LEU A 248 11.61 6.00 10.88
C LEU A 248 11.14 5.23 12.14
#